data_f332971bc4e1c67ed75cb0a9426f02e2
#
_entry.id   f332971bc4e1c67ed75cb0a9426f02e2
#
_cell.length_a   1.000
_cell.length_b   1.000
_cell.length_c   1.000
_cell.angle_alpha   90.00
_cell.angle_beta   90.00
_cell.angle_gamma   90.00
#
_symmetry.space_group_name_H-M   'P 1'
#
loop_
_entity.id
_entity.type
_entity.pdbx_description
1 polymer ?
#
loop_
_entity_poly.entity_id
_entity_poly.type
_entity_poly.pdbx_seq_one_letter_code
_entity_poly.pdbx_strand_id
1 'polypeptide(L)'
;MRVIGCRPVLLALAGFIVCFAGREVARAQVNEQGELSIELVDPKVLRICADPRNLPFSNDKGEGFENKIGELFADKLQKKLDHMYFPQATGFVRVTLGSHRCDVIMGFPQGDDLAQGTNPYYRTAYAIVAKPGSGLDQVTTLEDDRLKGKHIGIVAGTPPATNMAINGLMSNAKPYPLMIDTRYDSSAEAMMNDLEKGEIDAGILWGPMAGFYAKKANPPLHVTPLLKETTGPKLVYRIGMGVRASDQNWKRQLNRLIQENQPAINKILLDFGVPLLDENDRPIGPETATKSP
;
A
#
# COMPACT_ATOMS: atom_id res chain seq x y z
N MET A 1 32.65 95.32 -3.41
CA MET A 1 32.55 94.09 -2.57
C MET A 1 31.44 93.25 -3.15
N ARG A 2 31.78 92.10 -3.81
CA ARG A 2 30.83 91.22 -4.47
C ARG A 2 30.66 89.98 -3.56
N VAL A 3 29.40 89.75 -3.19
CA VAL A 3 29.05 88.55 -2.42
C VAL A 3 28.53 87.52 -3.42
N ILE A 4 29.22 86.38 -3.45
CA ILE A 4 28.89 85.23 -4.32
C ILE A 4 27.89 84.30 -3.56
N GLY A 5 26.69 84.17 -4.13
CA GLY A 5 25.69 83.26 -3.58
C GLY A 5 25.92 81.79 -4.02
N CYS A 6 25.98 80.92 -3.07
CA CYS A 6 26.01 79.45 -3.28
C CYS A 6 24.57 78.95 -3.45
N ARG A 7 24.28 78.28 -4.58
CA ARG A 7 23.06 77.50 -4.81
C ARG A 7 23.22 76.06 -4.30
N PRO A 8 22.28 75.48 -3.58
CA PRO A 8 22.33 74.06 -3.25
C PRO A 8 21.89 73.21 -4.42
N VAL A 9 22.67 72.18 -4.77
CA VAL A 9 22.33 71.11 -5.71
C VAL A 9 21.56 70.05 -4.96
N LEU A 10 20.30 69.82 -5.35
CA LEU A 10 19.49 68.67 -4.87
C LEU A 10 19.98 67.42 -5.58
N LEU A 11 20.60 66.50 -4.83
CA LEU A 11 20.82 65.13 -5.28
C LEU A 11 19.57 64.30 -5.01
N ALA A 12 18.93 63.84 -6.09
CA ALA A 12 17.88 62.82 -6.03
C ALA A 12 18.49 61.45 -5.80
N LEU A 13 18.33 60.87 -4.61
CA LEU A 13 18.65 59.45 -4.35
C LEU A 13 17.52 58.59 -4.97
N ALA A 14 17.86 57.93 -6.07
CA ALA A 14 17.02 56.84 -6.62
C ALA A 14 17.23 55.62 -5.73
N GLY A 15 16.19 55.27 -4.94
CA GLY A 15 16.17 54.05 -4.15
C GLY A 15 16.01 52.81 -5.05
N PHE A 16 17.06 52.01 -5.13
CA PHE A 16 17.00 50.69 -5.72
C PHE A 16 16.29 49.74 -4.73
N ILE A 17 15.03 49.40 -4.98
CA ILE A 17 14.34 48.32 -4.29
C ILE A 17 14.87 47.02 -4.88
N VAL A 18 15.80 46.38 -4.18
CA VAL A 18 16.23 44.98 -4.47
C VAL A 18 15.14 44.06 -3.98
N CYS A 19 14.32 43.56 -4.88
CA CYS A 19 13.43 42.43 -4.60
C CYS A 19 14.29 41.19 -4.33
N PHE A 20 14.48 40.84 -3.08
CA PHE A 20 14.95 39.53 -2.70
C PHE A 20 13.86 38.52 -3.07
N ALA A 21 13.97 37.89 -4.25
CA ALA A 21 13.28 36.66 -4.54
C ALA A 21 13.82 35.62 -3.56
N GLY A 22 12.99 35.24 -2.57
CA GLY A 22 13.33 34.22 -1.60
C GLY A 22 13.60 32.90 -2.33
N ARG A 23 14.89 32.56 -2.51
CA ARG A 23 15.30 31.20 -2.80
C ARG A 23 14.98 30.39 -1.55
N GLU A 24 13.98 29.51 -1.64
CA GLU A 24 13.80 28.47 -0.62
C GLU A 24 15.07 27.62 -0.59
N VAL A 25 15.88 27.83 0.42
CA VAL A 25 17.07 27.03 0.67
C VAL A 25 16.58 25.68 1.21
N ALA A 26 16.87 24.59 0.51
CA ALA A 26 16.69 23.26 1.03
C ALA A 26 17.38 23.16 2.41
N ARG A 27 16.60 23.00 3.47
CA ARG A 27 17.14 22.86 4.83
C ARG A 27 17.69 21.45 4.98
N ALA A 28 19.03 21.32 5.05
CA ALA A 28 19.66 20.11 5.52
C ALA A 28 19.24 19.90 6.99
N GLN A 29 18.64 18.76 7.30
CA GLN A 29 18.31 18.38 8.67
C GLN A 29 19.38 17.40 9.16
N VAL A 30 19.89 17.63 10.36
CA VAL A 30 20.82 16.72 11.03
C VAL A 30 19.96 15.63 11.69
N ASN A 31 20.20 14.36 11.36
CA ASN A 31 19.59 13.25 12.06
C ASN A 31 20.18 13.08 13.48
N GLU A 32 19.57 12.26 14.32
CA GLU A 32 20.01 12.02 15.70
C GLU A 32 21.45 11.43 15.80
N GLN A 33 22.04 11.00 14.69
CA GLN A 33 23.41 10.48 14.58
C GLN A 33 24.41 11.52 14.01
N GLY A 34 23.97 12.75 13.77
CA GLY A 34 24.85 13.84 13.29
C GLY A 34 25.13 13.79 11.78
N GLU A 35 24.49 12.91 11.01
CA GLU A 35 24.63 12.87 9.56
C GLU A 35 23.71 13.88 8.87
N LEU A 36 24.25 14.63 7.91
CA LEU A 36 23.50 15.55 7.06
C LEU A 36 22.72 14.71 6.01
N SER A 37 21.45 14.48 6.26
CA SER A 37 20.55 13.84 5.31
C SER A 37 19.74 14.90 4.56
N ILE A 38 19.86 14.92 3.24
CA ILE A 38 19.02 15.76 2.38
C ILE A 38 17.80 14.93 2.00
N GLU A 39 16.67 15.22 2.66
CA GLU A 39 15.37 14.63 2.29
C GLU A 39 14.74 15.46 1.16
N LEU A 40 14.40 14.78 0.07
CA LEU A 40 13.77 15.39 -1.11
C LEU A 40 12.25 15.20 -1.13
N VAL A 41 11.65 15.03 0.05
CA VAL A 41 10.19 14.94 0.23
C VAL A 41 9.56 16.31 0.01
N ASP A 42 8.49 16.35 -0.80
CA ASP A 42 7.79 17.61 -1.07
C ASP A 42 7.15 18.15 0.22
N PRO A 43 7.43 19.41 0.60
CA PRO A 43 6.89 19.98 1.84
C PRO A 43 5.39 20.32 1.75
N LYS A 44 4.82 20.52 0.55
CA LYS A 44 3.44 20.99 0.33
C LYS A 44 2.53 19.93 -0.27
N VAL A 45 3.10 18.90 -0.88
CA VAL A 45 2.37 17.85 -1.59
C VAL A 45 2.69 16.49 -0.99
N LEU A 46 1.69 15.68 -0.71
CA LEU A 46 1.83 14.26 -0.43
C LEU A 46 1.81 13.52 -1.77
N ARG A 47 2.98 13.06 -2.23
CA ARG A 47 3.13 12.35 -3.50
C ARG A 47 3.18 10.85 -3.27
N ILE A 48 2.12 10.16 -3.67
CA ILE A 48 1.97 8.71 -3.51
C ILE A 48 2.33 7.98 -4.80
N CYS A 49 3.15 6.93 -4.70
CA CYS A 49 3.40 5.99 -5.79
C CYS A 49 2.24 4.99 -5.83
N ALA A 50 1.48 4.94 -6.90
CA ALA A 50 0.26 4.14 -7.00
C ALA A 50 0.14 3.45 -8.36
N ASP A 51 -0.68 2.40 -8.41
CA ASP A 51 -1.07 1.75 -9.66
C ASP A 51 -2.39 2.37 -10.16
N PRO A 52 -2.52 2.65 -11.48
CA PRO A 52 -3.73 3.27 -12.02
C PRO A 52 -4.93 2.32 -12.07
N ARG A 53 -4.74 0.99 -11.94
CA ARG A 53 -5.82 0.00 -12.02
C ARG A 53 -5.50 -1.28 -11.24
N ASN A 54 -5.31 -1.16 -9.94
CA ASN A 54 -5.02 -2.30 -9.05
C ASN A 54 -5.95 -2.30 -7.82
N LEU A 55 -7.27 -2.37 -8.04
CA LEU A 55 -8.21 -2.52 -6.93
C LEU A 55 -8.03 -3.87 -6.22
N PRO A 56 -8.15 -3.89 -4.91
CA PRO A 56 -8.66 -2.86 -3.98
C PRO A 56 -7.63 -1.82 -3.53
N PHE A 57 -6.36 -1.89 -3.95
CA PHE A 57 -5.29 -1.02 -3.47
C PHE A 57 -5.46 0.42 -3.98
N SER A 58 -5.30 0.63 -5.27
CA SER A 58 -5.40 1.95 -5.89
C SER A 58 -5.96 1.88 -7.30
N ASN A 59 -6.52 3.00 -7.74
CA ASN A 59 -6.79 3.28 -9.15
C ASN A 59 -6.71 4.80 -9.41
N ASP A 60 -6.78 5.17 -10.69
CA ASP A 60 -6.71 6.57 -11.13
C ASP A 60 -7.99 7.38 -10.82
N LYS A 61 -9.06 6.69 -10.39
CA LYS A 61 -10.31 7.31 -9.93
C LYS A 61 -10.34 7.58 -8.43
N GLY A 62 -9.32 7.17 -7.68
CA GLY A 62 -9.27 7.37 -6.24
C GLY A 62 -10.16 6.40 -5.44
N GLU A 63 -10.50 5.24 -6.00
CA GLU A 63 -11.49 4.32 -5.42
C GLU A 63 -10.87 3.21 -4.56
N GLY A 64 -9.54 3.04 -4.54
CA GLY A 64 -8.85 2.04 -3.73
C GLY A 64 -8.65 2.45 -2.27
N PHE A 65 -8.39 1.48 -1.37
CA PHE A 65 -8.17 1.79 0.04
C PHE A 65 -6.86 2.58 0.27
N GLU A 66 -5.83 2.38 -0.54
CA GLU A 66 -4.60 3.17 -0.47
C GLU A 66 -4.84 4.62 -0.87
N ASN A 67 -5.73 4.86 -1.88
CA ASN A 67 -6.17 6.20 -2.20
C ASN A 67 -6.88 6.85 -0.99
N LYS A 68 -7.78 6.10 -0.30
CA LYS A 68 -8.53 6.61 0.86
C LYS A 68 -7.64 6.89 2.07
N ILE A 69 -6.64 6.05 2.33
CA ILE A 69 -5.64 6.32 3.36
C ILE A 69 -4.76 7.52 2.98
N GLY A 70 -4.44 7.66 1.69
CA GLY A 70 -3.74 8.82 1.15
C GLY A 70 -4.52 10.13 1.37
N GLU A 71 -5.83 10.14 1.11
CA GLU A 71 -6.73 11.26 1.41
C GLU A 71 -6.72 11.61 2.90
N LEU A 72 -6.85 10.59 3.78
CA LEU A 72 -6.76 10.77 5.23
C LEU A 72 -5.44 11.41 5.65
N PHE A 73 -4.31 10.91 5.12
CA PHE A 73 -3.00 11.44 5.50
C PHE A 73 -2.74 12.84 4.94
N ALA A 74 -3.18 13.13 3.71
CA ALA A 74 -3.07 14.46 3.13
C ALA A 74 -3.83 15.51 3.96
N ASP A 75 -5.05 15.16 4.43
CA ASP A 75 -5.83 16.00 5.32
C ASP A 75 -5.10 16.24 6.65
N LYS A 76 -4.61 15.20 7.32
CA LYS A 76 -3.86 15.30 8.58
C LYS A 76 -2.57 16.10 8.46
N LEU A 77 -1.90 16.03 7.32
CA LEU A 77 -0.68 16.78 7.02
C LEU A 77 -0.94 18.19 6.50
N GLN A 78 -2.20 18.52 6.18
CA GLN A 78 -2.59 19.75 5.48
C GLN A 78 -1.80 19.94 4.17
N LYS A 79 -1.55 18.85 3.46
CA LYS A 79 -0.86 18.81 2.17
C LYS A 79 -1.84 18.54 1.03
N LYS A 80 -1.53 19.06 -0.16
CA LYS A 80 -2.20 18.62 -1.38
C LYS A 80 -1.85 17.17 -1.65
N LEU A 81 -2.83 16.35 -2.06
CA LEU A 81 -2.60 14.97 -2.47
C LEU A 81 -2.28 14.92 -3.96
N ASP A 82 -1.27 14.13 -4.31
CA ASP A 82 -0.91 13.80 -5.69
C ASP A 82 -0.53 12.31 -5.81
N HIS A 83 -0.83 11.69 -6.94
CA HIS A 83 -0.51 10.31 -7.22
C HIS A 83 0.37 10.20 -8.46
N MET A 84 1.52 9.54 -8.30
CA MET A 84 2.35 9.12 -9.41
C MET A 84 1.91 7.71 -9.83
N TYR A 85 1.12 7.64 -10.88
CA TYR A 85 0.61 6.37 -11.40
C TYR A 85 1.61 5.66 -12.31
N PHE A 86 1.89 4.41 -11.97
CA PHE A 86 2.68 3.48 -12.77
C PHE A 86 2.21 2.05 -12.49
N PRO A 87 2.11 1.15 -13.49
CA PRO A 87 1.71 -0.25 -13.25
C PRO A 87 2.64 -0.93 -12.24
N GLN A 88 2.06 -1.60 -11.25
CA GLN A 88 2.80 -2.29 -10.20
C GLN A 88 3.38 -3.61 -10.73
N ALA A 89 4.48 -3.48 -11.48
CA ALA A 89 5.22 -4.55 -12.10
C ALA A 89 6.72 -4.45 -11.75
N THR A 90 7.55 -5.32 -12.33
CA THR A 90 9.00 -5.29 -12.12
C THR A 90 9.57 -3.89 -12.38
N GLY A 91 10.29 -3.37 -11.40
CA GLY A 91 10.91 -2.04 -11.45
C GLY A 91 10.05 -0.89 -10.94
N PHE A 92 8.82 -1.13 -10.49
CA PHE A 92 7.92 -0.11 -9.93
C PHE A 92 8.62 0.80 -8.92
N VAL A 93 9.23 0.23 -7.88
CA VAL A 93 9.94 1.00 -6.83
C VAL A 93 11.03 1.89 -7.43
N ARG A 94 11.83 1.35 -8.35
CA ARG A 94 12.96 2.08 -8.96
C ARG A 94 12.49 3.26 -9.82
N VAL A 95 11.45 3.07 -10.65
CA VAL A 95 11.00 4.10 -11.60
C VAL A 95 10.03 5.12 -10.98
N THR A 96 9.54 4.86 -9.77
CA THR A 96 8.66 5.77 -9.03
C THR A 96 9.36 6.39 -7.83
N LEU A 97 9.45 5.68 -6.72
CA LEU A 97 10.05 6.14 -5.46
C LEU A 97 11.55 6.44 -5.62
N GLY A 98 12.31 5.51 -6.21
CA GLY A 98 13.75 5.65 -6.43
C GLY A 98 14.12 6.78 -7.38
N SER A 99 13.24 7.15 -8.31
CA SER A 99 13.40 8.29 -9.22
C SER A 99 12.82 9.60 -8.69
N HIS A 100 12.48 9.68 -7.40
CA HIS A 100 11.92 10.86 -6.72
C HIS A 100 10.63 11.42 -7.34
N ARG A 101 9.88 10.59 -8.07
CA ARG A 101 8.60 10.97 -8.67
C ARG A 101 7.44 10.97 -7.68
N CYS A 102 7.61 10.26 -6.58
CA CYS A 102 6.70 10.16 -5.44
C CYS A 102 7.53 10.00 -4.14
N ASP A 103 6.91 10.06 -2.98
CA ASP A 103 7.59 10.07 -1.68
C ASP A 103 7.20 8.90 -0.77
N VAL A 104 6.19 8.13 -1.17
CA VAL A 104 5.71 6.98 -0.40
C VAL A 104 5.03 5.96 -1.28
N ILE A 105 5.29 4.68 -1.03
CA ILE A 105 4.52 3.52 -1.51
C ILE A 105 3.63 3.07 -0.35
N MET A 106 2.32 2.96 -0.56
CA MET A 106 1.39 2.70 0.54
C MET A 106 1.42 1.24 1.01
N GLY A 107 1.50 0.27 0.11
CA GLY A 107 1.53 -1.16 0.42
C GLY A 107 2.94 -1.73 0.26
N PHE A 108 3.69 -1.85 1.37
CA PHE A 108 5.06 -2.37 1.35
C PHE A 108 5.25 -3.45 2.43
N PRO A 109 5.56 -4.69 2.04
CA PRO A 109 5.77 -5.78 2.98
C PRO A 109 6.98 -5.52 3.87
N GLN A 110 6.88 -5.81 5.17
CA GLN A 110 8.04 -5.72 6.06
C GLN A 110 9.09 -6.79 5.71
N GLY A 111 10.35 -6.38 5.70
CA GLY A 111 11.49 -7.24 5.37
C GLY A 111 11.86 -7.26 3.89
N ASP A 112 11.21 -6.46 3.05
CA ASP A 112 11.62 -6.23 1.66
C ASP A 112 12.69 -5.12 1.63
N ASP A 113 13.78 -5.33 0.89
CA ASP A 113 14.96 -4.46 0.84
C ASP A 113 14.89 -3.39 -0.27
N LEU A 114 13.84 -3.40 -1.10
CA LEU A 114 13.69 -2.44 -2.20
C LEU A 114 13.41 -1.01 -1.73
N ALA A 115 12.88 -0.85 -0.53
CA ALA A 115 12.64 0.45 0.12
C ALA A 115 12.76 0.30 1.64
N GLN A 116 12.83 1.43 2.35
CA GLN A 116 12.79 1.42 3.81
C GLN A 116 11.34 1.38 4.31
N GLY A 117 10.97 0.30 5.00
CA GLY A 117 9.63 0.14 5.56
C GLY A 117 9.35 1.04 6.77
N THR A 118 8.12 1.56 6.89
CA THR A 118 7.58 2.13 8.12
C THR A 118 7.19 1.04 9.11
N ASN A 119 6.67 1.41 10.28
CA ASN A 119 5.89 0.48 11.10
C ASN A 119 4.70 -0.05 10.27
N PRO A 120 4.25 -1.30 10.52
CA PRO A 120 3.09 -1.83 9.81
C PRO A 120 1.83 -1.07 10.23
N TYR A 121 0.93 -0.86 9.29
CA TYR A 121 -0.38 -0.30 9.56
C TYR A 121 -1.51 -1.32 9.40
N TYR A 122 -1.21 -2.50 8.83
CA TYR A 122 -2.10 -3.64 8.90
C TYR A 122 -1.34 -4.96 8.80
N ARG A 123 -2.01 -6.00 9.26
CA ARG A 123 -1.59 -7.40 9.16
C ARG A 123 -2.71 -8.20 8.52
N THR A 124 -2.37 -9.06 7.59
CA THR A 124 -3.31 -9.92 6.88
C THR A 124 -2.59 -11.17 6.36
N ALA A 125 -3.35 -12.09 5.78
CA ALA A 125 -2.82 -13.35 5.25
C ALA A 125 -3.32 -13.60 3.83
N TYR A 126 -2.68 -14.52 3.13
CA TYR A 126 -3.34 -15.19 2.02
C TYR A 126 -4.60 -15.90 2.52
N ALA A 127 -5.61 -15.97 1.67
CA ALA A 127 -6.89 -16.55 2.02
C ALA A 127 -7.41 -17.47 0.92
N ILE A 128 -8.16 -18.48 1.34
CA ILE A 128 -8.97 -19.28 0.44
C ILE A 128 -10.33 -18.60 0.27
N VAL A 129 -10.79 -18.53 -0.98
CA VAL A 129 -12.11 -18.02 -1.34
C VAL A 129 -12.92 -19.19 -1.91
N ALA A 130 -14.11 -19.42 -1.36
CA ALA A 130 -14.98 -20.52 -1.78
C ALA A 130 -16.46 -20.13 -1.68
N LYS A 131 -17.32 -20.91 -2.34
CA LYS A 131 -18.76 -20.72 -2.20
C LYS A 131 -19.20 -21.10 -0.78
N PRO A 132 -20.09 -20.32 -0.14
CA PRO A 132 -20.62 -20.67 1.18
C PRO A 132 -21.25 -22.07 1.18
N GLY A 133 -20.98 -22.86 2.22
CA GLY A 133 -21.50 -24.22 2.36
C GLY A 133 -20.86 -25.27 1.46
N SER A 134 -19.79 -24.93 0.72
CA SER A 134 -19.03 -25.88 -0.09
C SER A 134 -18.18 -26.87 0.74
N GLY A 135 -18.04 -26.63 2.05
CA GLY A 135 -17.12 -27.34 2.93
C GLY A 135 -15.67 -26.84 2.82
N LEU A 136 -15.33 -26.11 1.75
CA LEU A 136 -14.03 -25.46 1.57
C LEU A 136 -13.97 -24.08 2.23
N ASP A 137 -15.12 -23.52 2.56
CA ASP A 137 -15.30 -22.24 3.26
C ASP A 137 -14.83 -22.28 4.74
N GLN A 138 -14.44 -23.46 5.26
CA GLN A 138 -13.93 -23.63 6.61
C GLN A 138 -12.46 -24.13 6.63
N VAL A 139 -11.81 -24.13 5.47
CA VAL A 139 -10.41 -24.56 5.36
C VAL A 139 -9.48 -23.45 5.81
N THR A 140 -8.64 -23.72 6.82
CA THR A 140 -7.70 -22.76 7.41
C THR A 140 -6.24 -23.05 7.15
N THR A 141 -5.96 -24.14 6.40
CA THR A 141 -4.61 -24.58 6.01
C THR A 141 -4.67 -25.34 4.68
N LEU A 142 -3.61 -25.25 3.88
CA LEU A 142 -3.45 -26.03 2.64
C LEU A 142 -3.09 -27.51 2.88
N GLU A 143 -2.89 -27.89 4.14
CA GLU A 143 -2.69 -29.29 4.56
C GLU A 143 -4.02 -30.06 4.72
N ASP A 144 -5.17 -29.39 4.55
CA ASP A 144 -6.51 -29.96 4.74
C ASP A 144 -6.87 -30.96 3.63
N ASP A 145 -7.21 -32.18 4.02
CA ASP A 145 -7.55 -33.27 3.09
C ASP A 145 -8.76 -32.96 2.19
N ARG A 146 -9.63 -32.05 2.59
CA ARG A 146 -10.78 -31.60 1.77
C ARG A 146 -10.36 -30.92 0.46
N LEU A 147 -9.13 -30.45 0.38
CA LEU A 147 -8.58 -29.82 -0.84
C LEU A 147 -8.10 -30.86 -1.86
N LYS A 148 -7.87 -32.11 -1.45
CA LYS A 148 -7.41 -33.17 -2.36
C LYS A 148 -8.41 -33.44 -3.46
N GLY A 149 -7.94 -33.47 -4.70
CA GLY A 149 -8.76 -33.69 -5.89
C GLY A 149 -9.62 -32.50 -6.32
N LYS A 150 -9.54 -31.36 -5.62
CA LYS A 150 -10.26 -30.13 -5.98
C LYS A 150 -9.52 -29.32 -7.03
N HIS A 151 -10.28 -28.58 -7.85
CA HIS A 151 -9.73 -27.61 -8.78
C HIS A 151 -9.50 -26.29 -8.03
N ILE A 152 -8.24 -26.00 -7.72
CA ILE A 152 -7.88 -24.82 -6.90
C ILE A 152 -7.18 -23.79 -7.77
N GLY A 153 -7.75 -22.59 -7.82
CA GLY A 153 -7.11 -21.43 -8.46
C GLY A 153 -5.94 -20.92 -7.61
N ILE A 154 -4.78 -20.69 -8.25
CA ILE A 154 -3.58 -20.16 -7.59
C ILE A 154 -2.83 -19.19 -8.49
N VAL A 155 -2.36 -18.07 -7.93
CA VAL A 155 -1.45 -17.17 -8.65
C VAL A 155 -0.05 -17.76 -8.62
N ALA A 156 0.48 -18.11 -9.79
CA ALA A 156 1.77 -18.78 -9.93
C ALA A 156 2.91 -17.92 -9.37
N GLY A 157 3.87 -18.56 -8.68
CA GLY A 157 5.02 -17.86 -8.09
C GLY A 157 4.76 -17.16 -6.76
N THR A 158 3.55 -17.25 -6.23
CA THR A 158 3.22 -16.74 -4.88
C THR A 158 3.57 -17.77 -3.80
N PRO A 159 3.78 -17.33 -2.53
CA PRO A 159 4.08 -18.25 -1.42
C PRO A 159 3.10 -19.44 -1.30
N PRO A 160 1.77 -19.27 -1.37
CA PRO A 160 0.86 -20.41 -1.26
C PRO A 160 0.99 -21.42 -2.41
N ALA A 161 1.54 -21.06 -3.57
CA ALA A 161 1.82 -22.02 -4.62
C ALA A 161 2.88 -23.06 -4.17
N THR A 162 3.87 -22.63 -3.38
CA THR A 162 4.86 -23.53 -2.76
C THR A 162 4.20 -24.44 -1.72
N ASN A 163 3.33 -23.91 -0.85
CA ASN A 163 2.59 -24.72 0.13
C ASN A 163 1.71 -25.76 -0.59
N MET A 164 1.02 -25.37 -1.67
CA MET A 164 0.22 -26.30 -2.50
C MET A 164 1.09 -27.43 -3.08
N ALA A 165 2.28 -27.09 -3.58
CA ALA A 165 3.20 -28.09 -4.13
C ALA A 165 3.66 -29.09 -3.05
N ILE A 166 4.02 -28.63 -1.85
CA ILE A 166 4.40 -29.45 -0.71
C ILE A 166 3.26 -30.41 -0.33
N ASN A 167 2.00 -29.94 -0.37
CA ASN A 167 0.82 -30.70 0.02
C ASN A 167 0.19 -31.51 -1.14
N GLY A 168 0.86 -31.60 -2.29
CA GLY A 168 0.40 -32.41 -3.43
C GLY A 168 -0.87 -31.88 -4.14
N LEU A 169 -1.17 -30.59 -4.00
CA LEU A 169 -2.38 -29.98 -4.55
C LEU A 169 -2.22 -29.43 -5.98
N MET A 170 -1.03 -29.60 -6.59
CA MET A 170 -0.75 -29.00 -7.90
C MET A 170 -1.37 -29.74 -9.09
N SER A 171 -1.75 -31.02 -8.95
CA SER A 171 -2.26 -31.84 -10.06
C SER A 171 -3.52 -31.28 -10.71
N ASN A 172 -4.38 -30.65 -9.91
CA ASN A 172 -5.65 -30.05 -10.36
C ASN A 172 -5.66 -28.53 -10.15
N ALA A 173 -4.50 -27.92 -9.95
CA ALA A 173 -4.42 -26.47 -9.79
C ALA A 173 -4.63 -25.74 -11.12
N LYS A 174 -5.43 -24.68 -11.12
CA LYS A 174 -5.54 -23.75 -12.25
C LYS A 174 -4.63 -22.54 -11.97
N PRO A 175 -3.50 -22.38 -12.70
CA PRO A 175 -2.58 -21.28 -12.47
C PRO A 175 -3.09 -20.00 -13.13
N TYR A 176 -2.89 -18.87 -12.43
CA TYR A 176 -3.08 -17.51 -12.94
C TYR A 176 -1.73 -16.79 -12.92
N PRO A 177 -1.43 -15.91 -13.90
CA PRO A 177 -0.15 -15.24 -13.97
C PRO A 177 0.03 -14.25 -12.81
N LEU A 178 1.26 -14.20 -12.22
CA LEU A 178 1.62 -13.19 -11.23
C LEU A 178 1.92 -11.84 -11.88
N MET A 179 2.69 -11.88 -12.97
CA MET A 179 3.12 -10.67 -13.67
C MET A 179 2.16 -10.40 -14.84
N ILE A 180 1.35 -9.39 -14.68
CA ILE A 180 0.37 -8.92 -15.67
C ILE A 180 0.50 -7.42 -15.83
N ASP A 181 0.02 -6.91 -16.96
CA ASP A 181 -0.21 -5.48 -17.10
C ASP A 181 -1.58 -5.14 -16.50
N THR A 182 -1.57 -4.59 -15.29
CA THR A 182 -2.77 -4.25 -14.52
C THR A 182 -3.72 -3.30 -15.25
N ARG A 183 -3.22 -2.57 -16.26
CA ARG A 183 -4.06 -1.70 -17.10
C ARG A 183 -5.09 -2.48 -17.93
N TYR A 184 -4.83 -3.74 -18.23
CA TYR A 184 -5.66 -4.57 -19.13
C TYR A 184 -6.25 -5.78 -18.42
N ASP A 185 -5.50 -6.42 -17.50
CA ASP A 185 -5.83 -7.72 -16.92
C ASP A 185 -5.81 -7.70 -15.40
N SER A 186 -6.55 -8.64 -14.79
CA SER A 186 -6.53 -8.90 -13.35
C SER A 186 -6.63 -10.41 -13.11
N SER A 187 -5.58 -11.01 -12.58
CA SER A 187 -5.58 -12.42 -12.18
C SER A 187 -6.61 -12.73 -11.09
N ALA A 188 -6.86 -11.76 -10.19
CA ALA A 188 -7.87 -11.92 -9.15
C ALA A 188 -9.29 -11.92 -9.74
N GLU A 189 -9.60 -11.01 -10.66
CA GLU A 189 -10.90 -10.98 -11.35
C GLU A 189 -11.12 -12.26 -12.18
N ALA A 190 -10.11 -12.69 -12.93
CA ALA A 190 -10.19 -13.91 -13.71
C ALA A 190 -10.46 -15.14 -12.82
N MET A 191 -9.73 -15.25 -11.70
CA MET A 191 -9.94 -16.33 -10.72
C MET A 191 -11.33 -16.31 -10.10
N MET A 192 -11.86 -15.14 -9.73
CA MET A 192 -13.21 -15.04 -9.16
C MET A 192 -14.28 -15.37 -10.19
N ASN A 193 -14.13 -14.93 -11.43
CA ASN A 193 -15.06 -15.31 -12.53
C ASN A 193 -15.09 -16.83 -12.74
N ASP A 194 -13.94 -17.50 -12.68
CA ASP A 194 -13.87 -18.96 -12.81
C ASP A 194 -14.52 -19.67 -11.62
N LEU A 195 -14.35 -19.15 -10.41
CA LEU A 195 -15.01 -19.66 -9.21
C LEU A 195 -16.55 -19.51 -9.29
N GLU A 196 -17.03 -18.38 -9.75
CA GLU A 196 -18.48 -18.14 -9.95
C GLU A 196 -19.07 -19.11 -10.99
N LYS A 197 -18.35 -19.33 -12.10
CA LYS A 197 -18.75 -20.31 -13.15
C LYS A 197 -18.63 -21.77 -12.71
N GLY A 198 -17.89 -22.05 -11.62
CA GLY A 198 -17.63 -23.41 -11.15
C GLY A 198 -16.53 -24.13 -11.93
N GLU A 199 -15.67 -23.39 -12.64
CA GLU A 199 -14.46 -23.92 -13.29
C GLU A 199 -13.37 -24.27 -12.28
N ILE A 200 -13.41 -23.64 -11.09
CA ILE A 200 -12.62 -23.99 -9.91
C ILE A 200 -13.51 -24.12 -8.69
N ASP A 201 -13.10 -24.96 -7.74
CA ASP A 201 -13.83 -25.17 -6.48
C ASP A 201 -13.50 -24.12 -5.42
N ALA A 202 -12.27 -23.60 -5.46
CA ALA A 202 -11.78 -22.54 -4.57
C ALA A 202 -10.66 -21.76 -5.25
N GLY A 203 -10.44 -20.51 -4.80
CA GLY A 203 -9.33 -19.70 -5.23
C GLY A 203 -8.46 -19.28 -4.04
N ILE A 204 -7.14 -19.23 -4.22
CA ILE A 204 -6.21 -18.73 -3.21
C ILE A 204 -5.66 -17.39 -3.67
N LEU A 205 -5.97 -16.34 -2.91
CA LEU A 205 -5.59 -14.96 -3.19
C LEU A 205 -4.93 -14.30 -1.99
N TRP A 206 -4.21 -13.23 -2.26
CA TRP A 206 -3.80 -12.28 -1.23
C TRP A 206 -5.02 -11.68 -0.53
N GLY A 207 -5.02 -11.65 0.81
CA GLY A 207 -6.18 -11.32 1.63
C GLY A 207 -6.99 -10.09 1.20
N PRO A 208 -6.38 -8.92 0.97
CA PRO A 208 -7.09 -7.74 0.49
C PRO A 208 -7.85 -7.98 -0.81
N MET A 209 -7.24 -8.66 -1.79
CA MET A 209 -7.91 -9.03 -3.04
C MET A 209 -9.03 -10.03 -2.79
N ALA A 210 -8.76 -11.07 -1.99
CA ALA A 210 -9.75 -12.08 -1.63
C ALA A 210 -11.00 -11.44 -1.03
N GLY A 211 -10.84 -10.59 -0.01
CA GLY A 211 -11.95 -9.94 0.66
C GLY A 211 -12.75 -9.01 -0.24
N PHE A 212 -12.06 -8.20 -1.03
CA PHE A 212 -12.69 -7.23 -1.91
C PHE A 212 -13.54 -7.89 -3.00
N TYR A 213 -12.99 -8.86 -3.72
CA TYR A 213 -13.71 -9.51 -4.81
C TYR A 213 -14.79 -10.45 -4.28
N ALA A 214 -14.55 -11.15 -3.17
CA ALA A 214 -15.57 -12.00 -2.55
C ALA A 214 -16.78 -11.20 -2.07
N LYS A 215 -16.58 -10.00 -1.52
CA LYS A 215 -17.65 -9.09 -1.12
C LYS A 215 -18.49 -8.58 -2.30
N LYS A 216 -17.87 -8.44 -3.48
CA LYS A 216 -18.53 -7.98 -4.71
C LYS A 216 -19.25 -9.07 -5.48
N ALA A 217 -18.91 -10.34 -5.26
CA ALA A 217 -19.54 -11.47 -5.90
C ALA A 217 -21.05 -11.56 -5.55
N ASN A 218 -21.84 -12.14 -6.43
CA ASN A 218 -23.27 -12.32 -6.21
C ASN A 218 -23.71 -13.78 -6.52
N PRO A 219 -24.03 -14.59 -5.48
CA PRO A 219 -23.99 -14.26 -4.04
C PRO A 219 -22.56 -14.02 -3.52
N PRO A 220 -22.38 -13.31 -2.39
CA PRO A 220 -21.08 -13.09 -1.79
C PRO A 220 -20.36 -14.42 -1.48
N LEU A 221 -19.06 -14.45 -1.74
CA LEU A 221 -18.21 -15.61 -1.47
C LEU A 221 -17.66 -15.57 -0.04
N HIS A 222 -17.27 -16.71 0.49
CA HIS A 222 -16.65 -16.81 1.80
C HIS A 222 -15.12 -16.70 1.68
N VAL A 223 -14.51 -15.97 2.63
CA VAL A 223 -13.05 -15.74 2.69
C VAL A 223 -12.53 -16.28 4.01
N THR A 224 -11.64 -17.24 3.95
CA THR A 224 -11.00 -17.84 5.13
C THR A 224 -9.49 -17.60 5.07
N PRO A 225 -8.91 -16.80 5.98
CA PRO A 225 -7.47 -16.63 6.06
C PRO A 225 -6.74 -17.93 6.37
N LEU A 226 -5.63 -18.18 5.66
CA LEU A 226 -4.77 -19.36 5.85
C LEU A 226 -3.78 -19.08 6.97
N LEU A 227 -4.14 -19.45 8.20
CA LEU A 227 -3.39 -19.11 9.43
C LEU A 227 -2.71 -20.31 10.08
N LYS A 228 -3.02 -21.53 9.63
CA LYS A 228 -2.59 -22.76 10.30
C LYS A 228 -1.58 -23.58 9.47
N GLU A 229 -0.86 -22.93 8.57
CA GLU A 229 0.20 -23.58 7.82
C GLU A 229 1.33 -23.99 8.76
N THR A 230 1.70 -25.28 8.74
CA THR A 230 2.82 -25.81 9.54
C THR A 230 4.06 -26.06 8.68
N THR A 231 3.91 -26.18 7.36
CA THR A 231 4.96 -26.46 6.40
C THR A 231 5.01 -25.37 5.31
N GLY A 232 6.19 -25.17 4.71
CA GLY A 232 6.37 -24.23 3.63
C GLY A 232 6.49 -22.74 4.06
N PRO A 233 6.39 -21.80 3.11
CA PRO A 233 6.45 -20.38 3.39
C PRO A 233 5.32 -19.90 4.30
N LYS A 234 5.60 -18.87 5.10
CA LYS A 234 4.56 -18.16 5.87
C LYS A 234 3.60 -17.45 4.92
N LEU A 235 2.29 -17.49 5.26
CA LEU A 235 1.23 -16.85 4.48
C LEU A 235 0.67 -15.59 5.13
N VAL A 236 1.18 -15.21 6.29
CA VAL A 236 0.78 -14.01 7.06
C VAL A 236 1.86 -12.95 6.95
N TYR A 237 1.46 -11.71 6.65
CA TYR A 237 2.38 -10.61 6.42
C TYR A 237 1.94 -9.35 7.17
N ARG A 238 2.94 -8.56 7.59
CA ARG A 238 2.79 -7.19 8.08
C ARG A 238 3.09 -6.23 6.95
N ILE A 239 2.18 -5.30 6.72
CA ILE A 239 2.28 -4.33 5.64
C ILE A 239 2.43 -2.94 6.23
N GLY A 240 3.50 -2.28 5.86
CA GLY A 240 3.79 -0.88 6.14
C GLY A 240 3.78 -0.05 4.86
N MET A 241 4.42 1.11 4.93
CA MET A 241 4.66 1.97 3.78
C MET A 241 6.15 1.96 3.44
N GLY A 242 6.49 2.10 2.16
CA GLY A 242 7.86 2.17 1.68
C GLY A 242 8.29 3.60 1.41
N VAL A 243 9.47 3.99 1.92
CA VAL A 243 10.11 5.28 1.67
C VAL A 243 11.55 5.09 1.24
N ARG A 244 12.20 6.11 0.70
CA ARG A 244 13.65 6.05 0.41
C ARG A 244 14.47 5.95 1.70
N ALA A 245 15.61 5.29 1.64
CA ALA A 245 16.51 5.15 2.79
C ALA A 245 17.01 6.52 3.33
N SER A 246 17.08 7.55 2.47
CA SER A 246 17.42 8.93 2.86
C SER A 246 16.34 9.62 3.70
N ASP A 247 15.08 9.21 3.59
CA ASP A 247 13.93 9.97 4.06
C ASP A 247 13.50 9.56 5.48
N GLN A 248 14.42 9.65 6.44
CA GLN A 248 14.21 9.17 7.81
C GLN A 248 13.23 10.02 8.62
N ASN A 249 13.21 11.37 8.44
CA ASN A 249 12.22 12.23 9.10
C ASN A 249 10.83 11.97 8.56
N TRP A 250 10.72 11.77 7.24
CA TRP A 250 9.48 11.41 6.60
C TRP A 250 8.94 10.07 7.12
N LYS A 251 9.80 9.05 7.22
CA LYS A 251 9.46 7.76 7.84
C LYS A 251 8.92 7.92 9.26
N ARG A 252 9.60 8.74 10.10
CA ARG A 252 9.14 9.03 11.46
C ARG A 252 7.76 9.73 11.48
N GLN A 253 7.54 10.65 10.55
CA GLN A 253 6.25 11.34 10.41
C GLN A 253 5.14 10.37 10.00
N LEU A 254 5.38 9.49 9.03
CA LEU A 254 4.43 8.44 8.64
C LEU A 254 4.12 7.49 9.80
N ASN A 255 5.12 7.07 10.57
CA ASN A 255 4.91 6.21 11.74
C ASN A 255 3.98 6.86 12.78
N ARG A 256 4.11 8.17 13.02
CA ARG A 256 3.18 8.91 13.90
C ARG A 256 1.78 8.95 13.32
N LEU A 257 1.64 9.25 12.03
CA LEU A 257 0.33 9.26 11.35
C LEU A 257 -0.36 7.91 11.41
N ILE A 258 0.37 6.82 11.19
CA ILE A 258 -0.15 5.45 11.32
C ILE A 258 -0.69 5.25 12.75
N GLN A 259 0.12 5.52 13.76
CA GLN A 259 -0.25 5.32 15.16
C GLN A 259 -1.47 6.16 15.58
N GLU A 260 -1.50 7.44 15.22
CA GLU A 260 -2.56 8.38 15.60
C GLU A 260 -3.88 8.10 14.87
N ASN A 261 -3.85 7.46 13.70
CA ASN A 261 -5.02 7.24 12.86
C ASN A 261 -5.39 5.77 12.66
N GLN A 262 -4.81 4.85 13.45
CA GLN A 262 -5.02 3.41 13.29
C GLN A 262 -6.51 2.99 13.26
N PRO A 263 -7.42 3.53 14.11
CA PRO A 263 -8.84 3.19 14.01
C PRO A 263 -9.49 3.59 12.69
N ALA A 264 -9.14 4.75 12.14
CA ALA A 264 -9.64 5.20 10.84
C ALA A 264 -9.09 4.35 9.69
N ILE A 265 -7.81 3.98 9.76
CA ILE A 265 -7.16 3.07 8.80
C ILE A 265 -7.86 1.70 8.83
N ASN A 266 -8.07 1.12 10.02
CA ASN A 266 -8.75 -0.17 10.17
C ASN A 266 -10.16 -0.12 9.59
N LYS A 267 -10.90 0.96 9.83
CA LYS A 267 -12.23 1.14 9.25
C LYS A 267 -12.19 1.14 7.73
N ILE A 268 -11.29 1.91 7.12
CA ILE A 268 -11.12 1.93 5.66
C ILE A 268 -10.85 0.51 5.13
N LEU A 269 -9.90 -0.21 5.72
CA LEU A 269 -9.52 -1.55 5.28
C LEU A 269 -10.69 -2.54 5.40
N LEU A 270 -11.44 -2.51 6.50
CA LEU A 270 -12.62 -3.37 6.70
C LEU A 270 -13.76 -3.02 5.74
N ASP A 271 -13.95 -1.75 5.41
CA ASP A 271 -14.94 -1.32 4.41
C ASP A 271 -14.63 -1.93 3.02
N PHE A 272 -13.36 -2.19 2.72
CA PHE A 272 -12.92 -2.90 1.51
C PHE A 272 -12.92 -4.43 1.65
N GLY A 273 -13.28 -4.96 2.82
CA GLY A 273 -13.34 -6.40 3.06
C GLY A 273 -11.99 -7.04 3.37
N VAL A 274 -10.96 -6.25 3.67
CA VAL A 274 -9.64 -6.78 4.02
C VAL A 274 -9.74 -7.64 5.28
N PRO A 275 -9.31 -8.93 5.25
CA PRO A 275 -9.28 -9.78 6.43
C PRO A 275 -8.14 -9.35 7.35
N LEU A 276 -8.43 -8.39 8.23
CA LEU A 276 -7.46 -7.85 9.18
C LEU A 276 -7.19 -8.81 10.32
N LEU A 277 -5.92 -8.84 10.76
CA LEU A 277 -5.44 -9.65 11.87
C LEU A 277 -4.76 -8.78 12.93
N ASP A 278 -4.94 -9.14 14.19
CA ASP A 278 -4.16 -8.58 15.28
C ASP A 278 -2.75 -9.23 15.37
N GLU A 279 -1.94 -8.80 16.33
CA GLU A 279 -0.58 -9.31 16.52
C GLU A 279 -0.53 -10.81 16.90
N ASN A 280 -1.66 -11.39 17.32
CA ASN A 280 -1.81 -12.80 17.68
C ASN A 280 -2.54 -13.62 16.60
N ASP A 281 -2.60 -13.12 15.36
CA ASP A 281 -3.29 -13.72 14.23
C ASP A 281 -4.81 -13.92 14.42
N ARG A 282 -5.44 -13.13 15.32
CA ARG A 282 -6.89 -13.17 15.51
C ARG A 282 -7.57 -12.14 14.59
N PRO A 283 -8.70 -12.49 13.98
CA PRO A 283 -9.44 -11.56 13.13
C PRO A 283 -9.88 -10.30 13.87
N ILE A 284 -9.67 -9.14 13.24
CA ILE A 284 -10.19 -7.85 13.67
C ILE A 284 -11.49 -7.61 12.92
N GLY A 285 -12.60 -7.54 13.65
CA GLY A 285 -13.91 -7.19 13.09
C GLY A 285 -14.27 -5.70 13.31
N PRO A 286 -15.39 -5.22 12.76
CA PRO A 286 -15.84 -3.84 12.91
C PRO A 286 -15.96 -3.38 14.38
N GLU A 287 -16.37 -4.27 15.28
CA GLU A 287 -16.55 -3.96 16.71
C GLU A 287 -15.21 -3.85 17.47
N THR A 288 -14.17 -4.51 16.98
CA THR A 288 -12.82 -4.49 17.61
C THR A 288 -11.91 -3.45 17.00
N ALA A 289 -12.20 -2.98 15.79
CA ALA A 289 -11.39 -2.02 15.03
C ALA A 289 -11.28 -0.63 15.69
N THR A 290 -12.23 -0.27 16.54
CA THR A 290 -12.29 1.03 17.24
C THR A 290 -11.45 1.07 18.52
N LYS A 291 -10.97 -0.07 19.02
CA LYS A 291 -10.09 -0.13 20.18
C LYS A 291 -8.64 0.03 19.69
N SER A 292 -7.99 1.13 20.09
CA SER A 292 -6.52 1.25 19.96
C SER A 292 -5.85 0.08 20.69
N PRO A 293 -4.74 -0.44 20.15
CA PRO A 293 -3.97 -1.49 20.80
C PRO A 293 -3.43 -1.05 22.15
#